data_256c3c9013103d61e3831c591718a6f4
#
_entry.id   256c3c9013103d61e3831c591718a6f4
#
_cell.length_a   1.000
_cell.length_b   1.000
_cell.length_c   1.000
_cell.angle_alpha   90.00
_cell.angle_beta   90.00
_cell.angle_gamma   90.00
#
_symmetry.space_group_name_H-M   'P 1'
#
loop_
_entity.id
_entity.type
_entity.pdbx_description
1 polymer ?
#
loop_
_entity_poly.entity_id
_entity_poly.type
_entity_poly.pdbx_seq_one_letter_code
_entity_poly.pdbx_strand_id
1 'polypeptide(L)'
;MKNEKTYKIGTLTYTTTGIILLSIWMLWGDLIWSLKDRAVGPSSTLLFKQIIDSEFLYGLIIIAFPNFTNIFLQPIIGFVSDRHRGRLGRRIPFILFTTPFIVLGLYGLAFTKLFGSWLHGVCPSLSLSAAQLIFFGISWVFLDFGSTLAASLFTALANDVIPREVIGRMFGLFRLVSLGVGMFYNYCLIGKVESHTMWIFFGVGTAYGLGLLLLCLKVKEGKYPPPEELPPLPNGKKRTILQTVTTNSVIYFRQSFSMAYYRWFIVATVIANLAFMPINGFSIQYSKALGIPTDDYGKYVVFSYCISLFLSYFLGVLSDKFHPLRTGIASQLVYAVLMFAGFFIMINPKAFSYIFILHVVISGCFFTFVASLNSRILPQGIFAQFISAIGIVSAAFNMIAGPVIGKIIDVAGDYRYTLLLSALISTASVLLLYKVYRDFLKYGGDKNYEAPMPE
;
A
#
# COMPACT_ATOMS: atom_id res chain seq x y z
N MET A 1 25.07 -39.71 11.77
CA MET A 1 24.94 -38.24 11.67
C MET A 1 23.67 -37.99 10.84
N LYS A 2 22.58 -37.44 11.43
CA LYS A 2 21.41 -37.04 10.66
C LYS A 2 21.85 -35.97 9.67
N ASN A 3 21.63 -36.20 8.37
CA ASN A 3 21.81 -35.16 7.33
C ASN A 3 20.93 -33.98 7.71
N GLU A 4 21.50 -32.91 8.28
CA GLU A 4 20.76 -31.67 8.54
C GLU A 4 20.32 -31.10 7.20
N LYS A 5 19.02 -30.87 7.08
CA LYS A 5 18.45 -30.26 5.88
C LYS A 5 19.02 -28.84 5.74
N THR A 6 19.68 -28.59 4.63
CA THR A 6 20.26 -27.27 4.30
C THR A 6 19.42 -26.58 3.27
N TYR A 7 19.25 -25.25 3.44
CA TYR A 7 18.50 -24.37 2.56
C TYR A 7 19.48 -23.38 1.93
N LYS A 8 19.37 -23.14 0.63
CA LYS A 8 20.30 -22.27 -0.12
C LYS A 8 19.56 -21.17 -0.87
N ILE A 9 20.13 -19.96 -0.84
CA ILE A 9 19.74 -18.85 -1.69
C ILE A 9 20.98 -18.03 -2.07
N GLY A 10 21.30 -17.96 -3.35
CA GLY A 10 22.56 -17.36 -3.81
C GLY A 10 23.76 -17.97 -3.11
N THR A 11 24.55 -17.16 -2.42
CA THR A 11 25.73 -17.58 -1.63
C THR A 11 25.41 -17.90 -0.17
N LEU A 12 24.16 -17.70 0.26
CA LEU A 12 23.74 -17.99 1.63
C LEU A 12 23.33 -19.46 1.75
N THR A 13 23.77 -20.09 2.84
CA THR A 13 23.40 -21.45 3.20
C THR A 13 22.95 -21.45 4.65
N TYR A 14 21.76 -22.00 4.90
CA TYR A 14 21.16 -22.07 6.24
C TYR A 14 20.92 -23.51 6.65
N THR A 15 21.21 -23.80 7.92
CA THR A 15 20.68 -24.97 8.60
C THR A 15 19.23 -24.75 8.99
N THR A 16 18.53 -25.79 9.47
CA THR A 16 17.16 -25.64 9.96
C THR A 16 17.06 -24.60 11.09
N THR A 17 18.02 -24.60 12.02
CA THR A 17 18.10 -23.58 13.08
C THR A 17 18.36 -22.17 12.50
N GLY A 18 19.22 -22.08 11.48
CA GLY A 18 19.51 -20.81 10.79
C GLY A 18 18.28 -20.22 10.11
N ILE A 19 17.42 -21.06 9.48
CA ILE A 19 16.15 -20.61 8.88
C ILE A 19 15.16 -20.13 9.95
N ILE A 20 15.06 -20.82 11.09
CA ILE A 20 14.18 -20.39 12.18
C ILE A 20 14.64 -19.01 12.70
N LEU A 21 15.93 -18.83 12.92
CA LEU A 21 16.49 -17.56 13.40
C LEU A 21 16.29 -16.43 12.38
N LEU A 22 16.52 -16.69 11.09
CA LEU A 22 16.22 -15.74 10.01
C LEU A 22 14.74 -15.39 10.02
N SER A 23 13.84 -16.38 10.14
CA SER A 23 12.38 -16.17 10.17
C SER A 23 11.99 -15.26 11.33
N ILE A 24 12.54 -15.46 12.52
CA ILE A 24 12.28 -14.60 13.69
C ILE A 24 12.65 -13.14 13.39
N TRP A 25 13.86 -12.91 12.82
CA TRP A 25 14.30 -11.54 12.52
C TRP A 25 13.51 -10.91 11.38
N MET A 26 13.12 -11.68 10.36
CA MET A 26 12.29 -11.16 9.27
C MET A 26 10.87 -10.84 9.75
N LEU A 27 10.28 -11.68 10.62
CA LEU A 27 8.99 -11.40 11.27
C LEU A 27 9.07 -10.20 12.21
N TRP A 28 10.18 -10.02 12.93
CA TRP A 28 10.43 -8.80 13.71
C TRP A 28 10.44 -7.56 12.81
N GLY A 29 11.15 -7.59 11.68
CA GLY A 29 11.16 -6.49 10.72
C GLY A 29 9.78 -6.18 10.16
N ASP A 30 9.00 -7.20 9.81
CA ASP A 30 7.63 -7.05 9.32
C ASP A 30 6.68 -6.52 10.39
N LEU A 31 6.84 -6.95 11.66
CA LEU A 31 6.07 -6.42 12.80
C LEU A 31 6.29 -4.92 12.94
N ILE A 32 7.55 -4.48 12.94
CA ILE A 32 7.92 -3.07 13.07
C ILE A 32 7.43 -2.25 11.87
N TRP A 33 7.59 -2.79 10.65
CA TRP A 33 7.06 -2.19 9.44
C TRP A 33 5.55 -2.04 9.51
N SER A 34 4.85 -3.11 9.86
CA SER A 34 3.39 -3.15 9.97
C SER A 34 2.87 -2.22 11.06
N LEU A 35 3.58 -2.10 12.19
CA LEU A 35 3.22 -1.16 13.26
C LEU A 35 3.23 0.28 12.73
N LYS A 36 4.30 0.69 12.03
CA LYS A 36 4.40 2.01 11.40
C LYS A 36 3.27 2.21 10.38
N ASP A 37 3.09 1.25 9.49
CA ASP A 37 2.14 1.35 8.38
C ASP A 37 0.68 1.43 8.87
N ARG A 38 0.31 0.62 9.86
CA ARG A 38 -1.04 0.60 10.44
C ARG A 38 -1.34 1.79 11.35
N ALA A 39 -0.32 2.33 12.02
CA ALA A 39 -0.49 3.46 12.93
C ALA A 39 -0.49 4.82 12.19
N VAL A 40 0.37 4.99 11.19
CA VAL A 40 0.60 6.30 10.56
C VAL A 40 -0.64 6.83 9.86
N GLY A 41 -1.29 6.04 8.99
CA GLY A 41 -2.44 6.50 8.21
C GLY A 41 -3.55 7.08 9.10
N PRO A 42 -4.17 6.27 9.97
CA PRO A 42 -5.25 6.75 10.83
C PRO A 42 -4.82 7.86 11.80
N SER A 43 -3.62 7.76 12.40
CA SER A 43 -3.13 8.81 13.32
C SER A 43 -2.90 10.14 12.62
N SER A 44 -2.35 10.12 11.41
CA SER A 44 -2.14 11.34 10.61
C SER A 44 -3.45 11.97 10.17
N THR A 45 -4.45 11.14 9.83
CA THR A 45 -5.81 11.61 9.53
C THR A 45 -6.41 12.36 10.70
N LEU A 46 -6.35 11.77 11.91
CA LEU A 46 -6.87 12.38 13.14
C LEU A 46 -6.11 13.65 13.51
N LEU A 47 -4.78 13.65 13.39
CA LEU A 47 -3.96 14.84 13.64
C LEU A 47 -4.26 15.95 12.63
N PHE A 48 -4.36 15.62 11.35
CA PHE A 48 -4.66 16.59 10.29
C PHE A 48 -5.99 17.32 10.54
N LYS A 49 -7.03 16.55 10.89
CA LYS A 49 -8.37 17.11 11.20
C LYS A 49 -8.41 17.99 12.46
N GLN A 50 -7.46 17.83 13.37
CA GLN A 50 -7.31 18.74 14.52
C GLN A 50 -6.65 20.09 14.12
N ILE A 51 -5.95 20.14 12.97
CA ILE A 51 -5.25 21.33 12.48
C ILE A 51 -6.15 22.13 11.53
N ILE A 52 -6.79 21.44 10.59
CA ILE A 52 -7.60 22.06 9.54
C ILE A 52 -8.76 21.15 9.14
N ASP A 53 -9.92 21.78 8.91
CA ASP A 53 -11.14 21.10 8.48
C ASP A 53 -11.38 21.33 7.00
N SER A 54 -10.58 20.65 6.15
CA SER A 54 -10.72 20.64 4.69
C SER A 54 -10.41 19.26 4.15
N GLU A 55 -11.40 18.62 3.55
CA GLU A 55 -11.24 17.31 2.91
C GLU A 55 -10.43 17.40 1.61
N PHE A 56 -10.51 18.55 0.92
CA PHE A 56 -9.68 18.79 -0.25
C PHE A 56 -8.18 18.79 0.10
N LEU A 57 -7.78 19.53 1.13
CA LEU A 57 -6.37 19.57 1.57
C LEU A 57 -5.93 18.23 2.13
N TYR A 58 -6.80 17.53 2.85
CA TYR A 58 -6.56 16.16 3.28
C TYR A 58 -6.28 15.24 2.09
N GLY A 59 -7.16 15.25 1.09
CA GLY A 59 -6.99 14.46 -0.14
C GLY A 59 -5.71 14.81 -0.90
N LEU A 60 -5.31 16.09 -0.89
CA LEU A 60 -4.08 16.57 -1.56
C LEU A 60 -2.81 16.10 -0.82
N ILE A 61 -2.75 16.29 0.49
CA ILE A 61 -1.54 16.08 1.30
C ILE A 61 -1.40 14.60 1.70
N ILE A 62 -2.47 13.98 2.20
CA ILE A 62 -2.41 12.62 2.75
C ILE A 62 -2.54 11.56 1.65
N ILE A 63 -3.32 11.84 0.60
CA ILE A 63 -3.60 10.82 -0.44
C ILE A 63 -2.81 11.11 -1.71
N ALA A 64 -2.91 12.32 -2.29
CA ALA A 64 -2.31 12.59 -3.60
C ALA A 64 -0.78 12.65 -3.55
N PHE A 65 -0.20 13.31 -2.55
CA PHE A 65 1.24 13.48 -2.43
C PHE A 65 2.02 12.16 -2.38
N PRO A 66 1.65 11.16 -1.54
CA PRO A 66 2.33 9.86 -1.56
C PRO A 66 2.22 9.10 -2.88
N ASN A 67 1.10 9.23 -3.57
CA ASN A 67 0.96 8.62 -4.90
C ASN A 67 1.83 9.31 -5.95
N PHE A 68 1.99 10.64 -5.86
CA PHE A 68 2.92 11.39 -6.71
C PHE A 68 4.37 10.93 -6.47
N THR A 69 4.83 10.87 -5.24
CA THR A 69 6.20 10.46 -4.91
C THR A 69 6.47 9.01 -5.32
N ASN A 70 5.51 8.11 -5.16
CA ASN A 70 5.61 6.71 -5.56
C ASN A 70 5.93 6.53 -7.05
N ILE A 71 5.29 7.32 -7.92
CA ILE A 71 5.50 7.22 -9.38
C ILE A 71 6.98 7.41 -9.74
N PHE A 72 7.67 8.33 -9.06
CA PHE A 72 9.05 8.70 -9.39
C PHE A 72 10.09 7.95 -8.55
N LEU A 73 9.88 7.81 -7.25
CA LEU A 73 10.90 7.33 -6.34
C LEU A 73 11.06 5.79 -6.35
N GLN A 74 9.98 5.05 -6.48
CA GLN A 74 10.05 3.58 -6.46
C GLN A 74 10.89 2.98 -7.59
N PRO A 75 10.74 3.39 -8.86
CA PRO A 75 11.59 2.87 -9.94
C PRO A 75 13.08 3.22 -9.74
N ILE A 76 13.37 4.42 -9.23
CA ILE A 76 14.73 4.88 -9.01
C ILE A 76 15.42 4.04 -7.93
N ILE A 77 14.79 3.87 -6.77
CA ILE A 77 15.40 3.12 -5.66
C ILE A 77 15.56 1.64 -5.99
N GLY A 78 14.58 1.05 -6.68
CA GLY A 78 14.68 -0.32 -7.16
C GLY A 78 15.93 -0.50 -8.02
N PHE A 79 16.09 0.33 -9.04
CA PHE A 79 17.24 0.27 -9.95
C PHE A 79 18.58 0.52 -9.24
N VAL A 80 18.65 1.55 -8.38
CA VAL A 80 19.90 1.91 -7.69
C VAL A 80 20.31 0.81 -6.70
N SER A 81 19.37 0.29 -5.92
CA SER A 81 19.66 -0.75 -4.94
C SER A 81 20.03 -2.08 -5.59
N ASP A 82 19.42 -2.43 -6.75
CA ASP A 82 19.77 -3.65 -7.49
C ASP A 82 21.21 -3.65 -7.98
N ARG A 83 21.77 -2.49 -8.28
CA ARG A 83 23.16 -2.32 -8.77
C ARG A 83 24.17 -2.07 -7.69
N HIS A 84 23.76 -1.79 -6.48
CA HIS A 84 24.67 -1.54 -5.37
C HIS A 84 25.40 -2.81 -4.92
N ARG A 85 26.69 -2.68 -4.63
CA ARG A 85 27.57 -3.77 -4.14
C ARG A 85 28.40 -3.24 -2.97
N GLY A 86 27.78 -3.16 -1.80
CA GLY A 86 28.43 -2.71 -0.57
C GLY A 86 28.82 -3.87 0.36
N ARG A 87 29.56 -3.55 1.42
CA ARG A 87 29.96 -4.53 2.47
C ARG A 87 28.75 -5.08 3.25
N LEU A 88 27.68 -4.31 3.37
CA LEU A 88 26.46 -4.70 4.07
C LEU A 88 25.43 -5.38 3.13
N GLY A 89 25.75 -5.58 1.85
CA GLY A 89 24.84 -6.10 0.84
C GLY A 89 24.30 -5.01 -0.08
N ARG A 90 23.18 -5.29 -0.76
CA ARG A 90 22.59 -4.36 -1.74
C ARG A 90 21.33 -3.64 -1.22
N ARG A 91 20.64 -4.17 -0.21
CA ARG A 91 19.36 -3.60 0.32
C ARG A 91 19.54 -2.93 1.67
N ILE A 92 20.29 -3.57 2.59
CA ILE A 92 20.48 -3.08 3.96
C ILE A 92 21.01 -1.64 4.02
N PRO A 93 22.01 -1.22 3.21
CA PRO A 93 22.49 0.18 3.24
C PRO A 93 21.38 1.20 2.95
N PHE A 94 20.49 0.88 2.04
CA PHE A 94 19.37 1.78 1.68
C PHE A 94 18.26 1.76 2.73
N ILE A 95 17.99 0.61 3.36
CA ILE A 95 17.05 0.55 4.50
C ILE A 95 17.57 1.42 5.65
N LEU A 96 18.86 1.32 5.98
CA LEU A 96 19.51 2.16 6.98
C LEU A 96 19.48 3.65 6.61
N PHE A 97 19.66 3.97 5.33
CA PHE A 97 19.56 5.35 4.83
C PHE A 97 18.15 5.93 4.94
N THR A 98 17.13 5.14 4.66
CA THR A 98 15.73 5.60 4.69
C THR A 98 15.16 5.70 6.10
N THR A 99 15.65 4.90 7.03
CA THR A 99 15.16 4.85 8.42
C THR A 99 15.20 6.21 9.13
N PRO A 100 16.27 7.02 9.10
CA PRO A 100 16.29 8.35 9.71
C PRO A 100 15.22 9.29 9.18
N PHE A 101 14.91 9.27 7.88
CA PHE A 101 13.86 10.11 7.31
C PHE A 101 12.49 9.74 7.87
N ILE A 102 12.19 8.45 8.01
CA ILE A 102 10.93 7.97 8.59
C ILE A 102 10.83 8.38 10.07
N VAL A 103 11.91 8.20 10.84
CA VAL A 103 11.95 8.56 12.27
C VAL A 103 11.80 10.06 12.46
N LEU A 104 12.53 10.87 11.68
CA LEU A 104 12.41 12.33 11.73
C LEU A 104 11.00 12.79 11.33
N GLY A 105 10.40 12.19 10.30
CA GLY A 105 9.04 12.48 9.91
C GLY A 105 8.04 12.15 11.02
N LEU A 106 8.16 10.98 11.66
CA LEU A 106 7.30 10.57 12.78
C LEU A 106 7.48 11.47 14.01
N TYR A 107 8.72 11.85 14.33
CA TYR A 107 8.97 12.79 15.44
C TYR A 107 8.46 14.20 15.09
N GLY A 108 8.62 14.61 13.83
CA GLY A 108 8.04 15.88 13.38
C GLY A 108 6.51 15.88 13.51
N LEU A 109 5.82 14.80 13.14
CA LEU A 109 4.38 14.64 13.35
C LEU A 109 4.02 14.64 14.85
N ALA A 110 4.82 13.97 15.71
CA ALA A 110 4.63 13.98 17.16
C ALA A 110 4.65 15.39 17.74
N PHE A 111 5.55 16.24 17.27
CA PHE A 111 5.76 17.58 17.80
C PHE A 111 5.11 18.69 16.93
N THR A 112 4.25 18.36 15.98
CA THR A 112 3.62 19.33 15.06
C THR A 112 2.93 20.46 15.80
N LYS A 113 2.16 20.17 16.87
CA LYS A 113 1.46 21.20 17.64
C LYS A 113 2.43 22.11 18.39
N LEU A 114 3.49 21.56 18.97
CA LEU A 114 4.51 22.29 19.70
C LEU A 114 5.27 23.25 18.79
N PHE A 115 5.82 22.74 17.70
CA PHE A 115 6.58 23.55 16.74
C PHE A 115 5.69 24.55 15.98
N GLY A 116 4.45 24.17 15.67
CA GLY A 116 3.48 25.09 15.06
C GLY A 116 3.14 26.25 15.99
N SER A 117 2.94 26.01 17.29
CA SER A 117 2.72 27.08 18.28
C SER A 117 3.94 27.97 18.44
N TRP A 118 5.14 27.39 18.44
CA TRP A 118 6.39 28.15 18.46
C TRP A 118 6.54 29.06 17.21
N LEU A 119 6.28 28.54 16.02
CA LEU A 119 6.35 29.30 14.78
C LEU A 119 5.33 30.44 14.74
N HIS A 120 4.09 30.20 15.21
CA HIS A 120 3.07 31.25 15.34
C HIS A 120 3.53 32.35 16.30
N GLY A 121 4.19 32.00 17.42
CA GLY A 121 4.78 32.96 18.36
C GLY A 121 5.88 33.84 17.75
N VAL A 122 6.72 33.26 16.86
CA VAL A 122 7.80 33.98 16.16
C VAL A 122 7.23 34.81 14.99
N CYS A 123 6.20 34.30 14.32
CA CYS A 123 5.57 34.93 13.14
C CYS A 123 4.06 35.12 13.39
N PRO A 124 3.62 36.13 14.15
CA PRO A 124 2.21 36.33 14.49
C PRO A 124 1.29 36.62 13.29
N SER A 125 1.86 37.02 12.15
CA SER A 125 1.12 37.18 10.88
C SER A 125 0.60 35.86 10.30
N LEU A 126 1.17 34.73 10.71
CA LEU A 126 0.76 33.41 10.27
C LEU A 126 -0.26 32.83 11.28
N SER A 127 -1.41 32.36 10.82
CA SER A 127 -2.38 31.72 11.71
C SER A 127 -1.80 30.46 12.36
N LEU A 128 -2.28 30.11 13.55
CA LEU A 128 -1.82 28.91 14.26
C LEU A 128 -2.01 27.65 13.42
N SER A 129 -3.17 27.50 12.76
CA SER A 129 -3.44 26.36 11.87
C SER A 129 -2.50 26.31 10.69
N ALA A 130 -2.17 27.45 10.06
CA ALA A 130 -1.22 27.50 8.96
C ALA A 130 0.20 27.13 9.44
N ALA A 131 0.63 27.61 10.60
CA ALA A 131 1.92 27.26 11.19
C ALA A 131 2.01 25.73 11.49
N GLN A 132 0.96 25.15 12.08
CA GLN A 132 0.89 23.72 12.33
C GLN A 132 0.86 22.91 11.03
N LEU A 133 0.15 23.38 9.99
CA LEU A 133 0.07 22.71 8.70
C LEU A 133 1.44 22.69 7.98
N ILE A 134 2.23 23.74 8.12
CA ILE A 134 3.60 23.79 7.57
C ILE A 134 4.48 22.69 8.21
N PHE A 135 4.48 22.61 9.55
CA PHE A 135 5.26 21.56 10.22
C PHE A 135 4.74 20.15 9.92
N PHE A 136 3.43 19.98 9.86
CA PHE A 136 2.81 18.74 9.43
C PHE A 136 3.29 18.35 8.03
N GLY A 137 3.22 19.29 7.08
CA GLY A 137 3.61 19.05 5.68
C GLY A 137 5.08 18.69 5.53
N ILE A 138 6.00 19.41 6.19
CA ILE A 138 7.43 19.10 6.18
C ILE A 138 7.66 17.69 6.76
N SER A 139 7.06 17.39 7.91
CA SER A 139 7.19 16.09 8.57
C SER A 139 6.61 14.96 7.72
N TRP A 140 5.49 15.21 7.04
CA TRP A 140 4.85 14.28 6.12
C TRP A 140 5.74 13.98 4.92
N VAL A 141 6.39 14.99 4.33
CA VAL A 141 7.35 14.82 3.23
C VAL A 141 8.52 13.91 3.63
N PHE A 142 9.12 14.14 4.81
CA PHE A 142 10.20 13.28 5.32
C PHE A 142 9.73 11.83 5.52
N LEU A 143 8.57 11.66 6.15
CA LEU A 143 7.98 10.36 6.41
C LEU A 143 7.66 9.61 5.11
N ASP A 144 7.01 10.28 4.18
CA ASP A 144 6.60 9.70 2.91
C ASP A 144 7.80 9.33 2.03
N PHE A 145 8.76 10.24 1.89
CA PHE A 145 10.01 9.98 1.17
C PHE A 145 10.71 8.71 1.69
N GLY A 146 10.94 8.64 3.00
CA GLY A 146 11.56 7.47 3.61
C GLY A 146 10.71 6.20 3.44
N SER A 147 9.39 6.28 3.63
CA SER A 147 8.48 5.13 3.56
C SER A 147 8.36 4.58 2.13
N THR A 148 8.25 5.45 1.14
CA THR A 148 8.18 5.08 -0.28
C THR A 148 9.42 4.32 -0.72
N LEU A 149 10.60 4.80 -0.33
CA LEU A 149 11.85 4.13 -0.65
C LEU A 149 12.00 2.80 0.12
N ALA A 150 11.64 2.76 1.39
CA ALA A 150 11.83 1.58 2.25
C ALA A 150 10.87 0.43 1.91
N ALA A 151 9.65 0.72 1.41
CA ALA A 151 8.63 -0.29 1.11
C ALA A 151 9.11 -1.36 0.11
N SER A 152 9.69 -0.93 -1.00
CA SER A 152 10.23 -1.84 -2.02
C SER A 152 11.49 -2.55 -1.55
N LEU A 153 12.33 -1.88 -0.74
CA LEU A 153 13.58 -2.42 -0.23
C LEU A 153 13.37 -3.58 0.76
N PHE A 154 12.39 -3.48 1.67
CA PHE A 154 12.09 -4.54 2.61
C PHE A 154 11.59 -5.81 1.91
N THR A 155 10.67 -5.65 0.96
CA THR A 155 10.18 -6.78 0.13
C THR A 155 11.31 -7.40 -0.69
N ALA A 156 12.18 -6.58 -1.27
CA ALA A 156 13.34 -7.06 -2.02
C ALA A 156 14.34 -7.79 -1.10
N LEU A 157 14.62 -7.27 0.10
CA LEU A 157 15.46 -7.95 1.09
C LEU A 157 14.89 -9.33 1.44
N ALA A 158 13.58 -9.43 1.69
CA ALA A 158 12.92 -10.70 1.98
C ALA A 158 13.14 -11.72 0.84
N ASN A 159 12.99 -11.29 -0.41
CA ASN A 159 13.24 -12.15 -1.58
C ASN A 159 14.71 -12.53 -1.76
N ASP A 160 15.64 -11.70 -1.28
CA ASP A 160 17.08 -11.91 -1.43
C ASP A 160 17.66 -12.86 -0.34
N VAL A 161 17.02 -12.94 0.83
CA VAL A 161 17.58 -13.72 1.97
C VAL A 161 16.76 -14.95 2.32
N ILE A 162 15.47 -15.04 1.93
CA ILE A 162 14.59 -16.15 2.26
C ILE A 162 14.64 -17.21 1.14
N PRO A 163 15.04 -18.47 1.43
CA PRO A 163 15.04 -19.55 0.44
C PRO A 163 13.67 -19.79 -0.19
N ARG A 164 13.67 -20.12 -1.48
CA ARG A 164 12.43 -20.29 -2.28
C ARG A 164 11.49 -21.35 -1.72
N GLU A 165 12.02 -22.38 -1.07
CA GLU A 165 11.24 -23.47 -0.48
C GLU A 165 10.36 -23.04 0.69
N VAL A 166 10.69 -21.92 1.36
CA VAL A 166 9.98 -21.43 2.55
C VAL A 166 9.35 -20.05 2.36
N ILE A 167 9.63 -19.37 1.25
CA ILE A 167 9.23 -17.99 1.01
C ILE A 167 7.71 -17.79 1.06
N GLY A 168 6.93 -18.72 0.48
CA GLY A 168 5.47 -18.63 0.50
C GLY A 168 4.90 -18.71 1.93
N ARG A 169 5.48 -19.55 2.78
CA ARG A 169 5.11 -19.65 4.20
C ARG A 169 5.46 -18.38 4.95
N MET A 170 6.62 -17.77 4.65
CA MET A 170 7.04 -16.51 5.26
C MET A 170 6.11 -15.36 4.91
N PHE A 171 5.71 -15.20 3.65
CA PHE A 171 4.72 -14.17 3.27
C PHE A 171 3.36 -14.42 3.91
N GLY A 172 2.96 -15.68 4.11
CA GLY A 172 1.79 -16.03 4.90
C GLY A 172 1.89 -15.54 6.35
N LEU A 173 3.05 -15.77 7.00
CA LEU A 173 3.32 -15.27 8.36
C LEU A 173 3.37 -13.74 8.42
N PHE A 174 3.99 -13.06 7.44
CA PHE A 174 3.96 -11.60 7.34
C PHE A 174 2.52 -11.07 7.30
N ARG A 175 1.66 -11.69 6.51
CA ARG A 175 0.24 -11.32 6.47
C ARG A 175 -0.44 -11.46 7.84
N LEU A 176 -0.18 -12.56 8.56
CA LEU A 176 -0.73 -12.76 9.91
C LEU A 176 -0.23 -11.70 10.89
N VAL A 177 1.06 -11.39 10.88
CA VAL A 177 1.67 -10.34 11.71
C VAL A 177 1.03 -8.99 11.39
N SER A 178 0.96 -8.61 10.11
CA SER A 178 0.38 -7.34 9.69
C SER A 178 -1.09 -7.18 10.09
N LEU A 179 -1.89 -8.24 9.98
CA LEU A 179 -3.29 -8.22 10.43
C LEU A 179 -3.38 -8.14 11.96
N GLY A 180 -2.57 -8.91 12.69
CA GLY A 180 -2.52 -8.88 14.16
C GLY A 180 -2.13 -7.50 14.69
N VAL A 181 -1.11 -6.87 14.11
CA VAL A 181 -0.72 -5.49 14.43
C VAL A 181 -1.83 -4.50 14.11
N GLY A 182 -2.51 -4.67 12.96
CA GLY A 182 -3.66 -3.85 12.60
C GLY A 182 -4.80 -3.97 13.60
N MET A 183 -5.13 -5.18 14.05
CA MET A 183 -6.13 -5.40 15.10
C MET A 183 -5.69 -4.77 16.43
N PHE A 184 -4.44 -4.99 16.84
CA PHE A 184 -3.90 -4.40 18.06
C PHE A 184 -3.97 -2.86 18.03
N TYR A 185 -3.52 -2.24 16.95
CA TYR A 185 -3.56 -0.79 16.80
C TYR A 185 -4.99 -0.24 16.86
N ASN A 186 -5.90 -0.82 16.09
CA ASN A 186 -7.29 -0.35 16.03
C ASN A 186 -8.09 -0.63 17.31
N TYR A 187 -7.74 -1.67 18.09
CA TYR A 187 -8.42 -1.96 19.35
C TYR A 187 -7.85 -1.15 20.52
N CYS A 188 -6.52 -1.01 20.60
CA CYS A 188 -5.86 -0.49 21.78
C CYS A 188 -5.43 0.98 21.66
N LEU A 189 -5.12 1.46 20.46
CA LEU A 189 -4.41 2.73 20.26
C LEU A 189 -5.22 3.79 19.54
N ILE A 190 -6.07 3.43 18.56
CA ILE A 190 -6.72 4.42 17.70
C ILE A 190 -7.57 5.42 18.48
N GLY A 191 -8.32 4.98 19.49
CA GLY A 191 -9.13 5.87 20.32
C GLY A 191 -8.32 6.80 21.22
N LYS A 192 -7.03 6.49 21.43
CA LYS A 192 -6.12 7.31 22.23
C LYS A 192 -5.34 8.33 21.39
N VAL A 193 -5.45 8.27 20.06
CA VAL A 193 -4.66 9.13 19.16
C VAL A 193 -4.93 10.60 19.43
N GLU A 194 -6.17 11.00 19.63
CA GLU A 194 -6.53 12.42 19.82
C GLU A 194 -5.96 13.03 21.10
N SER A 195 -5.91 12.25 22.18
CA SER A 195 -5.39 12.70 23.48
C SER A 195 -3.89 12.48 23.64
N HIS A 196 -3.31 11.49 22.92
CA HIS A 196 -1.93 11.07 23.09
C HIS A 196 -1.15 11.04 21.75
N THR A 197 -1.51 11.92 20.81
CA THR A 197 -0.91 12.01 19.46
C THR A 197 0.62 11.99 19.51
N MET A 198 1.21 12.83 20.37
CA MET A 198 2.65 12.95 20.55
C MET A 198 3.30 11.60 20.91
N TRP A 199 2.76 10.93 21.93
CA TRP A 199 3.34 9.69 22.43
C TRP A 199 3.19 8.53 21.45
N ILE A 200 2.11 8.50 20.66
CA ILE A 200 1.88 7.47 19.65
C ILE A 200 2.89 7.62 18.52
N PHE A 201 3.02 8.82 17.93
CA PHE A 201 4.00 9.03 16.86
C PHE A 201 5.45 8.87 17.34
N PHE A 202 5.77 9.39 18.54
CA PHE A 202 7.09 9.26 19.13
C PHE A 202 7.42 7.78 19.41
N GLY A 203 6.51 7.04 20.03
CA GLY A 203 6.68 5.61 20.33
C GLY A 203 6.82 4.76 19.06
N VAL A 204 5.97 4.99 18.05
CA VAL A 204 6.05 4.30 16.76
C VAL A 204 7.36 4.64 16.06
N GLY A 205 7.80 5.90 16.07
CA GLY A 205 9.06 6.33 15.49
C GLY A 205 10.28 5.68 16.14
N THR A 206 10.29 5.65 17.48
CA THR A 206 11.36 4.99 18.25
C THR A 206 11.39 3.49 17.98
N ALA A 207 10.22 2.82 18.05
CA ALA A 207 10.11 1.40 17.76
C ALA A 207 10.56 1.08 16.32
N TYR A 208 10.19 1.92 15.35
CA TYR A 208 10.61 1.76 13.96
C TYR A 208 12.12 1.91 13.81
N GLY A 209 12.71 2.98 14.33
CA GLY A 209 14.14 3.24 14.22
C GLY A 209 14.99 2.15 14.85
N LEU A 210 14.72 1.80 16.11
CA LEU A 210 15.45 0.75 16.83
C LEU A 210 15.19 -0.63 16.23
N GLY A 211 13.95 -0.93 15.86
CA GLY A 211 13.55 -2.24 15.33
C GLY A 211 14.19 -2.53 13.98
N LEU A 212 14.21 -1.55 13.04
CA LEU A 212 14.87 -1.71 11.74
C LEU A 212 16.40 -1.74 11.88
N LEU A 213 16.98 -0.97 12.80
CA LEU A 213 18.40 -1.05 13.10
C LEU A 213 18.79 -2.46 13.56
N LEU A 214 18.04 -3.04 14.50
CA LEU A 214 18.24 -4.40 14.98
C LEU A 214 18.11 -5.44 13.84
N LEU A 215 17.09 -5.30 12.97
CA LEU A 215 16.95 -6.14 11.78
C LEU A 215 18.22 -6.10 10.92
N CYS A 216 18.66 -4.90 10.56
CA CYS A 216 19.84 -4.69 9.70
C CYS A 216 21.15 -5.20 10.32
N LEU A 217 21.26 -5.22 11.64
CA LEU A 217 22.42 -5.78 12.34
C LEU A 217 22.42 -7.32 12.39
N LYS A 218 21.24 -7.95 12.37
CA LYS A 218 21.08 -9.40 12.55
C LYS A 218 20.92 -10.16 11.23
N VAL A 219 20.28 -9.55 10.23
CA VAL A 219 20.12 -10.16 8.91
C VAL A 219 21.35 -9.83 8.06
N LYS A 220 21.87 -10.86 7.38
CA LYS A 220 23.02 -10.71 6.47
C LYS A 220 22.57 -11.03 5.07
N GLU A 221 22.92 -10.17 4.12
CA GLU A 221 22.74 -10.44 2.70
C GLU A 221 23.87 -11.29 2.14
N GLY A 222 23.58 -12.01 1.04
CA GLY A 222 24.58 -12.78 0.29
C GLY A 222 25.50 -11.90 -0.55
N LYS A 223 26.48 -12.53 -1.19
CA LYS A 223 27.30 -11.88 -2.20
C LYS A 223 26.59 -11.95 -3.54
N TYR A 224 26.57 -10.86 -4.26
CA TYR A 224 25.92 -10.75 -5.58
C TYR A 224 26.96 -10.61 -6.68
N PRO A 225 26.70 -11.17 -7.90
CA PRO A 225 27.56 -10.94 -9.05
C PRO A 225 27.64 -9.45 -9.41
N PRO A 226 28.67 -9.00 -10.13
CA PRO A 226 28.73 -7.62 -10.62
C PRO A 226 27.42 -7.25 -11.35
N PRO A 227 26.96 -5.99 -11.27
CA PRO A 227 25.77 -5.57 -12.00
C PRO A 227 26.06 -5.60 -13.50
N GLU A 228 25.07 -6.00 -14.30
CA GLU A 228 25.16 -5.93 -15.75
C GLU A 228 25.52 -4.51 -16.22
N GLU A 229 26.46 -4.40 -17.16
CA GLU A 229 26.83 -3.11 -17.74
C GLU A 229 25.66 -2.56 -18.55
N LEU A 230 25.40 -1.24 -18.35
CA LEU A 230 24.37 -0.58 -19.13
C LEU A 230 24.82 -0.41 -20.57
N PRO A 231 23.99 -0.75 -21.57
CA PRO A 231 24.32 -0.51 -22.95
C PRO A 231 24.63 0.98 -23.18
N PRO A 232 25.74 1.31 -23.87
CA PRO A 232 26.12 2.71 -24.11
C PRO A 232 25.05 3.43 -24.93
N LEU A 233 25.03 4.75 -24.83
CA LEU A 233 24.24 5.60 -25.72
C LEU A 233 24.77 5.45 -27.18
N PRO A 234 23.93 5.74 -28.20
CA PRO A 234 24.36 5.71 -29.60
C PRO A 234 25.62 6.54 -29.88
N ASN A 235 25.91 7.53 -29.04
CA ASN A 235 27.09 8.41 -29.12
C ASN A 235 28.28 7.90 -28.29
N GLY A 236 28.30 6.65 -27.83
CA GLY A 236 29.39 6.09 -27.03
C GLY A 236 29.47 6.63 -25.59
N LYS A 237 28.60 7.56 -25.17
CA LYS A 237 28.59 8.10 -23.81
C LYS A 237 27.92 7.11 -22.84
N LYS A 238 28.46 7.02 -21.62
CA LYS A 238 27.82 6.23 -20.54
C LYS A 238 26.45 6.82 -20.20
N ARG A 239 25.43 5.99 -20.10
CA ARG A 239 24.09 6.42 -19.66
C ARG A 239 24.11 6.81 -18.19
N THR A 240 23.44 7.90 -17.86
CA THR A 240 23.15 8.22 -16.47
C THR A 240 22.06 7.26 -15.94
N ILE A 241 22.02 7.06 -14.61
CA ILE A 241 20.99 6.24 -13.94
C ILE A 241 19.60 6.73 -14.34
N LEU A 242 19.37 8.03 -14.27
CA LEU A 242 18.08 8.64 -14.59
C LEU A 242 17.66 8.38 -16.07
N GLN A 243 18.59 8.56 -17.01
CA GLN A 243 18.34 8.25 -18.44
C GLN A 243 17.99 6.78 -18.67
N THR A 244 18.62 5.88 -17.94
CA THR A 244 18.36 4.45 -18.09
C THR A 244 16.98 4.10 -17.50
N VAL A 245 16.67 4.62 -16.30
CA VAL A 245 15.37 4.39 -15.66
C VAL A 245 14.25 4.95 -16.54
N THR A 246 14.39 6.19 -17.04
CA THR A 246 13.36 6.82 -17.89
C THR A 246 13.19 6.08 -19.21
N THR A 247 14.29 5.71 -19.90
CA THR A 247 14.21 4.97 -21.16
C THR A 247 13.54 3.60 -20.96
N ASN A 248 13.96 2.84 -19.95
CA ASN A 248 13.36 1.55 -19.68
C ASN A 248 11.89 1.67 -19.27
N SER A 249 11.55 2.67 -18.43
CA SER A 249 10.16 2.92 -18.04
C SER A 249 9.28 3.26 -19.25
N VAL A 250 9.77 4.06 -20.20
CA VAL A 250 9.05 4.37 -21.45
C VAL A 250 8.84 3.14 -22.31
N ILE A 251 9.88 2.30 -22.48
CA ILE A 251 9.79 1.05 -23.25
C ILE A 251 8.77 0.11 -22.59
N TYR A 252 8.87 -0.11 -21.27
CA TYR A 252 7.96 -0.97 -20.52
C TYR A 252 6.52 -0.48 -20.58
N PHE A 253 6.32 0.83 -20.44
CA PHE A 253 5.02 1.43 -20.56
C PHE A 253 4.44 1.23 -21.96
N ARG A 254 5.22 1.51 -23.01
CA ARG A 254 4.80 1.32 -24.40
C ARG A 254 4.41 -0.14 -24.68
N GLN A 255 5.21 -1.10 -24.25
CA GLN A 255 4.91 -2.53 -24.42
C GLN A 255 3.65 -2.94 -23.64
N SER A 256 3.49 -2.50 -22.40
CA SER A 256 2.31 -2.83 -21.58
C SER A 256 1.01 -2.26 -22.15
N PHE A 257 1.08 -1.17 -22.90
CA PHE A 257 -0.07 -0.52 -23.53
C PHE A 257 -0.21 -0.75 -25.04
N SER A 258 0.62 -1.59 -25.66
CA SER A 258 0.54 -1.89 -27.09
C SER A 258 -0.76 -2.59 -27.47
N MET A 259 -1.16 -3.61 -26.71
CA MET A 259 -2.36 -4.39 -26.98
C MET A 259 -3.61 -3.82 -26.30
N ALA A 260 -4.73 -3.75 -27.02
CA ALA A 260 -6.00 -3.28 -26.48
C ALA A 260 -6.49 -4.13 -25.31
N TYR A 261 -6.28 -5.46 -25.33
CA TYR A 261 -6.64 -6.37 -24.25
C TYR A 261 -5.99 -5.97 -22.92
N TYR A 262 -4.68 -5.74 -22.91
CA TYR A 262 -3.95 -5.36 -21.71
C TYR A 262 -4.26 -3.92 -21.26
N ARG A 263 -4.50 -3.00 -22.19
CA ARG A 263 -5.00 -1.65 -21.83
C ARG A 263 -6.29 -1.73 -21.01
N TRP A 264 -7.26 -2.50 -21.50
CA TRP A 264 -8.53 -2.68 -20.79
C TRP A 264 -8.34 -3.42 -19.46
N PHE A 265 -7.45 -4.42 -19.40
CA PHE A 265 -7.13 -5.13 -18.17
C PHE A 265 -6.53 -4.20 -17.11
N ILE A 266 -5.54 -3.38 -17.48
CA ILE A 266 -4.90 -2.40 -16.57
C ILE A 266 -5.95 -1.42 -16.06
N VAL A 267 -6.71 -0.79 -16.96
CA VAL A 267 -7.75 0.18 -16.57
C VAL A 267 -8.82 -0.47 -15.70
N ALA A 268 -9.31 -1.65 -16.05
CA ALA A 268 -10.33 -2.37 -15.27
C ALA A 268 -9.85 -2.68 -13.85
N THR A 269 -8.61 -3.17 -13.72
CA THR A 269 -8.00 -3.49 -12.41
C THR A 269 -7.81 -2.24 -11.57
N VAL A 270 -7.34 -1.14 -12.16
CA VAL A 270 -7.14 0.13 -11.46
C VAL A 270 -8.47 0.73 -10.99
N ILE A 271 -9.49 0.77 -11.86
CA ILE A 271 -10.82 1.29 -11.51
C ILE A 271 -11.50 0.41 -10.45
N ALA A 272 -11.33 -0.91 -10.51
CA ALA A 272 -11.86 -1.82 -9.50
C ALA A 272 -11.21 -1.58 -8.10
N ASN A 273 -9.91 -1.33 -8.05
CA ASN A 273 -9.23 -0.97 -6.80
C ASN A 273 -9.64 0.42 -6.31
N LEU A 274 -9.78 1.37 -7.23
CA LEU A 274 -10.19 2.75 -6.93
C LEU A 274 -11.59 2.83 -6.31
N ALA A 275 -12.49 1.87 -6.60
CA ALA A 275 -13.85 1.84 -6.05
C ALA A 275 -13.90 1.83 -4.52
N PHE A 276 -12.89 1.29 -3.85
CA PHE A 276 -12.80 1.23 -2.39
C PHE A 276 -12.18 2.50 -1.77
N MET A 277 -11.48 3.30 -2.57
CA MET A 277 -10.71 4.45 -2.08
C MET A 277 -11.57 5.53 -1.42
N PRO A 278 -12.77 5.91 -1.91
CA PRO A 278 -13.54 6.97 -1.29
C PRO A 278 -13.89 6.69 0.18
N ILE A 279 -14.25 5.45 0.49
CA ILE A 279 -14.57 5.07 1.89
C ILE A 279 -13.30 4.81 2.67
N ASN A 280 -12.31 4.08 2.13
CA ASN A 280 -11.04 3.84 2.82
C ASN A 280 -10.32 5.14 3.18
N GLY A 281 -10.39 6.16 2.33
CA GLY A 281 -9.76 7.45 2.56
C GLY A 281 -10.48 8.34 3.59
N PHE A 282 -11.81 8.29 3.65
CA PHE A 282 -12.61 9.27 4.39
C PHE A 282 -13.50 8.66 5.49
N SER A 283 -13.41 7.36 5.77
CA SER A 283 -14.27 6.68 6.75
C SER A 283 -14.10 7.17 8.19
N ILE A 284 -12.89 7.55 8.60
CA ILE A 284 -12.61 8.10 9.93
C ILE A 284 -13.32 9.44 10.11
N GLN A 285 -13.22 10.32 9.13
CA GLN A 285 -13.88 11.62 9.12
C GLN A 285 -15.39 11.46 9.11
N TYR A 286 -15.89 10.53 8.29
CA TYR A 286 -17.33 10.23 8.24
C TYR A 286 -17.84 9.69 9.58
N SER A 287 -17.12 8.77 10.22
CA SER A 287 -17.51 8.27 11.55
C SER A 287 -17.60 9.38 12.57
N LYS A 288 -16.66 10.32 12.55
CA LYS A 288 -16.66 11.49 13.42
C LYS A 288 -17.82 12.45 13.16
N ALA A 289 -18.12 12.71 11.88
CA ALA A 289 -19.25 13.53 11.50
C ALA A 289 -20.60 12.96 11.99
N LEU A 290 -20.69 11.63 12.14
CA LEU A 290 -21.83 10.95 12.76
C LEU A 290 -21.77 10.86 14.30
N GLY A 291 -20.75 11.45 14.94
CA GLY A 291 -20.58 11.41 16.40
C GLY A 291 -20.12 10.06 16.95
N ILE A 292 -19.54 9.19 16.11
CA ILE A 292 -19.05 7.87 16.54
C ILE A 292 -17.69 8.06 17.23
N PRO A 293 -17.52 7.54 18.46
CA PRO A 293 -16.23 7.54 19.13
C PRO A 293 -15.17 6.77 18.31
N THR A 294 -13.95 7.29 18.29
CA THR A 294 -12.84 6.67 17.51
C THR A 294 -12.53 5.25 17.99
N ASP A 295 -12.74 4.95 19.27
CA ASP A 295 -12.66 3.60 19.84
C ASP A 295 -13.65 2.62 19.18
N ASP A 296 -14.90 3.04 18.98
CA ASP A 296 -15.93 2.19 18.40
C ASP A 296 -15.66 1.98 16.89
N TYR A 297 -15.18 3.02 16.19
CA TYR A 297 -14.68 2.86 14.82
C TYR A 297 -13.57 1.80 14.77
N GLY A 298 -12.61 1.84 15.70
CA GLY A 298 -11.54 0.83 15.79
C GLY A 298 -12.08 -0.58 16.01
N LYS A 299 -13.08 -0.76 16.86
CA LYS A 299 -13.76 -2.07 17.07
C LYS A 299 -14.42 -2.59 15.79
N TYR A 300 -15.05 -1.70 15.00
CA TYR A 300 -15.65 -2.10 13.71
C TYR A 300 -14.58 -2.59 12.73
N VAL A 301 -13.42 -1.93 12.67
CA VAL A 301 -12.28 -2.38 11.85
C VAL A 301 -11.79 -3.76 12.29
N VAL A 302 -11.58 -3.96 13.60
CA VAL A 302 -11.13 -5.26 14.15
C VAL A 302 -12.12 -6.36 13.85
N PHE A 303 -13.41 -6.14 14.08
CA PHE A 303 -14.46 -7.10 13.80
C PHE A 303 -14.50 -7.49 12.31
N SER A 304 -14.36 -6.49 11.43
CA SER A 304 -14.29 -6.72 9.98
C SER A 304 -13.06 -7.54 9.58
N TYR A 305 -11.91 -7.31 10.22
CA TYR A 305 -10.69 -8.08 9.96
C TYR A 305 -10.83 -9.54 10.42
N CYS A 306 -11.48 -9.79 11.57
CA CYS A 306 -11.76 -11.14 12.03
C CYS A 306 -12.64 -11.90 11.03
N ILE A 307 -13.73 -11.28 10.54
CA ILE A 307 -14.61 -11.86 9.52
C ILE A 307 -13.82 -12.14 8.23
N SER A 308 -13.06 -11.15 7.74
CA SER A 308 -12.29 -11.28 6.50
C SER A 308 -11.24 -12.40 6.59
N LEU A 309 -10.58 -12.53 7.74
CA LEU A 309 -9.60 -13.59 7.98
C LEU A 309 -10.26 -14.97 7.95
N PHE A 310 -11.40 -15.13 8.62
CA PHE A 310 -12.16 -16.38 8.62
C PHE A 310 -12.63 -16.76 7.21
N LEU A 311 -13.14 -15.80 6.46
CA LEU A 311 -13.64 -16.02 5.10
C LEU A 311 -12.52 -16.28 4.07
N SER A 312 -11.30 -15.80 4.30
CA SER A 312 -10.23 -15.77 3.29
C SER A 312 -9.92 -17.13 2.67
N TYR A 313 -9.95 -18.22 3.47
CA TYR A 313 -9.72 -19.58 2.99
C TYR A 313 -10.82 -20.02 2.00
N PHE A 314 -12.08 -19.84 2.40
CA PHE A 314 -13.24 -20.25 1.59
C PHE A 314 -13.32 -19.45 0.28
N LEU A 315 -12.98 -18.17 0.35
CA LEU A 315 -12.96 -17.27 -0.81
C LEU A 315 -11.85 -17.65 -1.78
N GLY A 316 -10.68 -18.07 -1.29
CA GLY A 316 -9.60 -18.59 -2.12
C GLY A 316 -10.05 -19.83 -2.91
N VAL A 317 -10.65 -20.81 -2.24
CA VAL A 317 -11.22 -22.00 -2.91
C VAL A 317 -12.28 -21.63 -3.93
N LEU A 318 -13.15 -20.66 -3.61
CA LEU A 318 -14.19 -20.19 -4.52
C LEU A 318 -13.60 -19.54 -5.77
N SER A 319 -12.56 -18.71 -5.60
CA SER A 319 -11.84 -18.08 -6.70
C SER A 319 -11.16 -19.10 -7.62
N ASP A 320 -10.58 -20.15 -7.06
CA ASP A 320 -9.97 -21.22 -7.84
C ASP A 320 -11.01 -22.01 -8.66
N LYS A 321 -12.20 -22.24 -8.09
CA LYS A 321 -13.28 -22.97 -8.75
C LYS A 321 -13.95 -22.18 -9.89
N PHE A 322 -14.21 -20.89 -9.69
CA PHE A 322 -15.02 -20.07 -10.59
C PHE A 322 -14.22 -19.06 -11.45
N HIS A 323 -12.93 -19.04 -11.38
CA HIS A 323 -12.00 -18.09 -11.97
C HIS A 323 -12.05 -16.68 -11.35
N PRO A 324 -10.88 -16.05 -11.05
CA PRO A 324 -10.79 -14.75 -10.37
C PRO A 324 -11.54 -13.60 -11.05
N LEU A 325 -11.66 -13.60 -12.39
CA LEU A 325 -12.43 -12.58 -13.10
C LEU A 325 -13.91 -12.63 -12.76
N ARG A 326 -14.52 -13.82 -12.73
CA ARG A 326 -15.96 -13.97 -12.44
C ARG A 326 -16.27 -13.62 -11.01
N THR A 327 -15.46 -14.13 -10.06
CA THR A 327 -15.63 -13.83 -8.64
C THR A 327 -15.36 -12.36 -8.33
N GLY A 328 -14.37 -11.74 -9.01
CA GLY A 328 -14.10 -10.32 -8.92
C GLY A 328 -15.25 -9.44 -9.45
N ILE A 329 -15.83 -9.79 -10.61
CA ILE A 329 -17.01 -9.10 -11.17
C ILE A 329 -18.19 -9.20 -10.21
N ALA A 330 -18.50 -10.41 -9.72
CA ALA A 330 -19.59 -10.62 -8.78
C ALA A 330 -19.40 -9.82 -7.48
N SER A 331 -18.19 -9.80 -6.93
CA SER A 331 -17.84 -9.01 -5.74
C SER A 331 -18.04 -7.51 -5.97
N GLN A 332 -17.59 -6.97 -7.11
CA GLN A 332 -17.78 -5.56 -7.46
C GLN A 332 -19.26 -5.22 -7.67
N LEU A 333 -20.03 -6.11 -8.26
CA LEU A 333 -21.47 -5.88 -8.42
C LEU A 333 -22.20 -5.81 -7.06
N VAL A 334 -21.91 -6.77 -6.17
CA VAL A 334 -22.46 -6.75 -4.79
C VAL A 334 -22.04 -5.47 -4.06
N TYR A 335 -20.77 -5.07 -4.23
CA TYR A 335 -20.25 -3.86 -3.63
C TYR A 335 -20.94 -2.60 -4.17
N ALA A 336 -21.16 -2.50 -5.49
CA ALA A 336 -21.85 -1.37 -6.11
C ALA A 336 -23.29 -1.22 -5.54
N VAL A 337 -24.02 -2.32 -5.43
CA VAL A 337 -25.39 -2.35 -4.85
C VAL A 337 -25.36 -1.93 -3.38
N LEU A 338 -24.44 -2.47 -2.59
CA LEU A 338 -24.29 -2.13 -1.18
C LEU A 338 -23.99 -0.64 -1.00
N MET A 339 -23.06 -0.09 -1.77
CA MET A 339 -22.68 1.32 -1.66
C MET A 339 -23.79 2.26 -2.11
N PHE A 340 -24.51 1.89 -3.18
CA PHE A 340 -25.67 2.65 -3.62
C PHE A 340 -26.81 2.65 -2.58
N ALA A 341 -27.14 1.50 -2.02
CA ALA A 341 -28.10 1.41 -0.92
C ALA A 341 -27.60 2.18 0.32
N GLY A 342 -26.30 2.07 0.63
CA GLY A 342 -25.67 2.76 1.74
C GLY A 342 -25.82 4.28 1.66
N PHE A 343 -25.77 4.87 0.47
CA PHE A 343 -25.96 6.30 0.25
C PHE A 343 -27.29 6.83 0.85
N PHE A 344 -28.34 6.04 0.81
CA PHE A 344 -29.64 6.40 1.37
C PHE A 344 -29.80 6.03 2.84
N ILE A 345 -29.11 4.98 3.31
CA ILE A 345 -29.33 4.36 4.63
C ILE A 345 -28.33 4.88 5.67
N MET A 346 -27.09 5.23 5.27
CA MET A 346 -25.98 5.52 6.18
C MET A 346 -26.05 6.96 6.73
N ILE A 347 -27.12 7.24 7.49
CA ILE A 347 -27.42 8.55 8.07
C ILE A 347 -27.25 8.62 9.59
N ASN A 348 -26.95 7.51 10.24
CA ASN A 348 -26.82 7.41 11.69
C ASN A 348 -25.71 6.42 12.08
N PRO A 349 -25.23 6.43 13.36
CA PRO A 349 -24.14 5.57 13.82
C PRO A 349 -24.38 4.07 13.64
N LYS A 350 -25.63 3.58 13.81
CA LYS A 350 -25.92 2.14 13.62
C LYS A 350 -25.82 1.73 12.15
N ALA A 351 -26.38 2.52 11.25
CA ALA A 351 -26.27 2.24 9.83
C ALA A 351 -24.80 2.32 9.35
N PHE A 352 -24.02 3.28 9.89
CA PHE A 352 -22.59 3.35 9.62
C PHE A 352 -21.89 2.03 10.00
N SER A 353 -22.09 1.52 11.22
CA SER A 353 -21.40 0.30 11.66
C SER A 353 -21.66 -0.88 10.72
N TYR A 354 -22.92 -1.12 10.31
CA TYR A 354 -23.25 -2.23 9.41
C TYR A 354 -22.67 -2.05 8.01
N ILE A 355 -22.87 -0.88 7.40
CA ILE A 355 -22.39 -0.62 6.03
C ILE A 355 -20.86 -0.60 6.00
N PHE A 356 -20.20 -0.03 6.99
CA PHE A 356 -18.75 0.02 7.07
C PHE A 356 -18.12 -1.37 7.28
N ILE A 357 -18.69 -2.20 8.16
CA ILE A 357 -18.24 -3.58 8.34
C ILE A 357 -18.38 -4.35 7.03
N LEU A 358 -19.54 -4.26 6.36
CA LEU A 358 -19.75 -4.90 5.06
C LEU A 358 -18.80 -4.37 3.99
N HIS A 359 -18.51 -3.06 3.95
CA HIS A 359 -17.51 -2.49 3.07
C HIS A 359 -16.14 -3.13 3.26
N VAL A 360 -15.63 -3.21 4.50
CA VAL A 360 -14.32 -3.79 4.78
C VAL A 360 -14.29 -5.28 4.45
N VAL A 361 -15.36 -6.03 4.75
CA VAL A 361 -15.46 -7.45 4.44
C VAL A 361 -15.49 -7.69 2.92
N ILE A 362 -16.35 -6.98 2.18
CA ILE A 362 -16.48 -7.18 0.73
C ILE A 362 -15.21 -6.74 0.00
N SER A 363 -14.56 -5.64 0.43
CA SER A 363 -13.26 -5.25 -0.12
C SER A 363 -12.20 -6.33 0.12
N GLY A 364 -12.17 -6.94 1.32
CA GLY A 364 -11.32 -8.09 1.63
C GLY A 364 -11.61 -9.31 0.75
N CYS A 365 -12.91 -9.59 0.47
CA CYS A 365 -13.33 -10.63 -0.48
C CYS A 365 -12.78 -10.36 -1.88
N PHE A 366 -12.98 -9.13 -2.38
CA PHE A 366 -12.47 -8.74 -3.70
C PHE A 366 -10.97 -8.92 -3.81
N PHE A 367 -10.18 -8.39 -2.86
CA PHE A 367 -8.72 -8.54 -2.89
C PHE A 367 -8.27 -9.99 -2.80
N THR A 368 -9.00 -10.85 -2.08
CA THR A 368 -8.72 -12.28 -2.04
C THR A 368 -9.02 -12.95 -3.40
N PHE A 369 -10.15 -12.63 -4.02
CA PHE A 369 -10.51 -13.17 -5.33
C PHE A 369 -9.52 -12.77 -6.42
N VAL A 370 -9.07 -11.52 -6.44
CA VAL A 370 -8.17 -11.03 -7.51
C VAL A 370 -6.69 -11.22 -7.21
N ALA A 371 -6.32 -11.77 -6.06
CA ALA A 371 -4.92 -11.96 -5.67
C ALA A 371 -4.11 -12.75 -6.71
N SER A 372 -4.72 -13.78 -7.34
CA SER A 372 -4.10 -14.58 -8.39
C SER A 372 -4.40 -14.10 -9.81
N LEU A 373 -5.19 -13.03 -9.97
CA LEU A 373 -5.68 -12.58 -11.28
C LEU A 373 -4.52 -12.17 -12.21
N ASN A 374 -3.61 -11.35 -11.69
CA ASN A 374 -2.47 -10.89 -12.47
C ASN A 374 -1.60 -12.05 -12.99
N SER A 375 -1.31 -13.02 -12.13
CA SER A 375 -0.49 -14.20 -12.51
C SER A 375 -1.18 -15.13 -13.53
N ARG A 376 -2.51 -15.08 -13.61
CA ARG A 376 -3.29 -15.90 -14.57
C ARG A 376 -3.48 -15.21 -15.93
N ILE A 377 -3.46 -13.88 -15.97
CA ILE A 377 -3.75 -13.12 -17.20
C ILE A 377 -2.49 -12.60 -17.88
N LEU A 378 -1.50 -12.16 -17.09
CA LEU A 378 -0.33 -11.49 -17.63
C LEU A 378 0.73 -12.50 -18.12
N PRO A 379 1.43 -12.20 -19.23
CA PRO A 379 2.48 -13.07 -19.76
C PRO A 379 3.67 -13.11 -18.79
N GLN A 380 4.14 -14.32 -18.46
CA GLN A 380 5.16 -14.54 -17.43
C GLN A 380 6.51 -13.90 -17.76
N GLY A 381 6.88 -13.85 -19.05
CA GLY A 381 8.17 -13.29 -19.50
C GLY A 381 8.35 -11.80 -19.24
N ILE A 382 7.25 -11.03 -19.18
CA ILE A 382 7.23 -9.57 -18.99
C ILE A 382 6.28 -9.15 -17.84
N PHE A 383 6.01 -10.08 -16.92
CA PHE A 383 5.07 -9.90 -15.81
C PHE A 383 5.39 -8.67 -14.97
N ALA A 384 6.66 -8.47 -14.59
CA ALA A 384 7.09 -7.34 -13.75
C ALA A 384 6.82 -5.99 -14.42
N GLN A 385 6.91 -5.91 -15.75
CA GLN A 385 6.61 -4.68 -16.50
C GLN A 385 5.13 -4.30 -16.38
N PHE A 386 4.24 -5.28 -16.54
CA PHE A 386 2.80 -5.06 -16.39
C PHE A 386 2.41 -4.65 -14.96
N ILE A 387 2.99 -5.30 -13.95
CA ILE A 387 2.74 -4.93 -12.54
C ILE A 387 3.20 -3.49 -12.27
N SER A 388 4.36 -3.08 -12.81
CA SER A 388 4.82 -1.69 -12.72
C SER A 388 3.87 -0.72 -13.43
N ALA A 389 3.37 -1.07 -14.62
CA ALA A 389 2.43 -0.24 -15.36
C ALA A 389 1.11 -0.08 -14.58
N ILE A 390 0.56 -1.17 -14.02
CA ILE A 390 -0.63 -1.14 -13.14
C ILE A 390 -0.37 -0.23 -11.93
N GLY A 391 0.79 -0.33 -11.29
CA GLY A 391 1.16 0.49 -10.14
C GLY A 391 1.20 1.98 -10.47
N ILE A 392 1.85 2.36 -11.58
CA ILE A 392 1.94 3.76 -12.03
C ILE A 392 0.57 4.34 -12.35
N VAL A 393 -0.25 3.59 -13.11
CA VAL A 393 -1.62 4.04 -13.45
C VAL A 393 -2.48 4.15 -12.19
N SER A 394 -2.39 3.18 -11.27
CA SER A 394 -3.10 3.22 -9.99
C SER A 394 -2.71 4.45 -9.17
N ALA A 395 -1.43 4.74 -9.06
CA ALA A 395 -0.95 5.93 -8.35
C ALA A 395 -1.44 7.23 -9.00
N ALA A 396 -1.44 7.31 -10.34
CA ALA A 396 -1.95 8.48 -11.07
C ALA A 396 -3.45 8.70 -10.82
N PHE A 397 -4.26 7.64 -10.83
CA PHE A 397 -5.69 7.75 -10.52
C PHE A 397 -5.94 8.13 -9.06
N ASN A 398 -5.23 7.54 -8.10
CA ASN A 398 -5.36 7.88 -6.67
C ASN A 398 -4.90 9.32 -6.38
N MET A 399 -3.85 9.80 -7.08
CA MET A 399 -3.37 11.18 -6.96
C MET A 399 -4.46 12.20 -7.32
N ILE A 400 -5.28 11.90 -8.32
CA ILE A 400 -6.38 12.77 -8.76
C ILE A 400 -7.61 12.56 -7.88
N ALA A 401 -7.94 11.29 -7.57
CA ALA A 401 -9.17 10.94 -6.87
C ALA A 401 -9.23 11.51 -5.44
N GLY A 402 -8.11 11.52 -4.70
CA GLY A 402 -8.07 12.04 -3.34
C GLY A 402 -8.59 13.48 -3.21
N PRO A 403 -7.96 14.45 -3.87
CA PRO A 403 -8.43 15.85 -3.83
C PRO A 403 -9.81 16.05 -4.43
N VAL A 404 -10.17 15.33 -5.50
CA VAL A 404 -11.49 15.44 -6.15
C VAL A 404 -12.59 14.97 -5.19
N ILE A 405 -12.41 13.83 -4.53
CA ILE A 405 -13.38 13.32 -3.55
C ILE A 405 -13.48 14.28 -2.36
N GLY A 406 -12.33 14.73 -1.83
CA GLY A 406 -12.30 15.71 -0.76
C GLY A 406 -13.05 16.99 -1.12
N LYS A 407 -12.83 17.52 -2.34
CA LYS A 407 -13.55 18.71 -2.83
C LYS A 407 -15.06 18.49 -2.94
N ILE A 408 -15.49 17.31 -3.40
CA ILE A 408 -16.91 16.97 -3.47
C ILE A 408 -17.52 16.97 -2.05
N ILE A 409 -16.84 16.39 -1.08
CA ILE A 409 -17.30 16.38 0.32
C ILE A 409 -17.37 17.81 0.88
N ASP A 410 -16.32 18.63 0.69
CA ASP A 410 -16.29 20.02 1.16
C ASP A 410 -17.43 20.87 0.58
N VAL A 411 -17.76 20.69 -0.71
CA VAL A 411 -18.84 21.42 -1.38
C VAL A 411 -20.22 20.91 -0.99
N ALA A 412 -20.38 19.59 -0.89
CA ALA A 412 -21.67 18.98 -0.56
C ALA A 412 -22.00 19.05 0.94
N GLY A 413 -20.98 19.18 1.81
CA GLY A 413 -21.14 19.12 3.27
C GLY A 413 -21.59 17.75 3.79
N ASP A 414 -21.42 16.68 2.98
CA ASP A 414 -22.00 15.37 3.29
C ASP A 414 -21.05 14.23 2.83
N TYR A 415 -20.61 13.42 3.79
CA TYR A 415 -19.74 12.27 3.53
C TYR A 415 -20.44 11.11 2.79
N ARG A 416 -21.78 11.09 2.70
CA ARG A 416 -22.49 10.04 1.95
C ARG A 416 -22.11 10.01 0.47
N TYR A 417 -21.62 11.11 -0.08
CA TYR A 417 -21.10 11.14 -1.45
C TYR A 417 -19.91 10.18 -1.66
N THR A 418 -19.17 9.80 -0.62
CA THR A 418 -18.16 8.75 -0.72
C THR A 418 -18.76 7.40 -1.11
N LEU A 419 -19.96 7.09 -0.61
CA LEU A 419 -20.68 5.87 -0.96
C LEU A 419 -21.19 5.92 -2.40
N LEU A 420 -21.77 7.06 -2.80
CA LEU A 420 -22.23 7.24 -4.18
C LEU A 420 -21.10 7.13 -5.19
N LEU A 421 -19.97 7.78 -4.93
CA LEU A 421 -18.77 7.68 -5.77
C LEU A 421 -18.24 6.25 -5.83
N SER A 422 -18.16 5.56 -4.69
CA SER A 422 -17.78 4.14 -4.65
C SER A 422 -18.72 3.27 -5.47
N ALA A 423 -20.04 3.52 -5.42
CA ALA A 423 -21.03 2.80 -6.22
C ALA A 423 -20.84 3.04 -7.72
N LEU A 424 -20.66 4.30 -8.14
CA LEU A 424 -20.44 4.66 -9.54
C LEU A 424 -19.14 4.06 -10.10
N ILE A 425 -18.03 4.20 -9.36
CA ILE A 425 -16.74 3.65 -9.75
C ILE A 425 -16.80 2.11 -9.81
N SER A 426 -17.46 1.48 -8.83
CA SER A 426 -17.64 0.03 -8.82
C SER A 426 -18.48 -0.46 -9.99
N THR A 427 -19.56 0.25 -10.33
CA THR A 427 -20.38 -0.04 -11.51
C THR A 427 -19.55 0.06 -12.80
N ALA A 428 -18.75 1.12 -12.94
CA ALA A 428 -17.83 1.25 -14.06
C ALA A 428 -16.80 0.09 -14.10
N SER A 429 -16.30 -0.34 -12.95
CA SER A 429 -15.37 -1.47 -12.86
C SER A 429 -16.00 -2.79 -13.30
N VAL A 430 -17.26 -3.04 -12.96
CA VAL A 430 -18.03 -4.22 -13.41
C VAL A 430 -18.09 -4.27 -14.93
N LEU A 431 -18.43 -3.15 -15.57
CA LEU A 431 -18.50 -3.07 -17.05
C LEU A 431 -17.12 -3.32 -17.70
N LEU A 432 -16.07 -2.73 -17.14
CA LEU A 432 -14.70 -2.89 -17.64
C LEU A 432 -14.18 -4.32 -17.44
N LEU A 433 -14.36 -4.89 -16.25
CA LEU A 433 -13.97 -6.28 -15.96
C LEU A 433 -14.76 -7.28 -16.81
N TYR A 434 -16.04 -7.02 -17.07
CA TYR A 434 -16.86 -7.83 -17.98
C TYR A 434 -16.33 -7.77 -19.43
N LYS A 435 -15.91 -6.59 -19.89
CA LYS A 435 -15.24 -6.45 -21.19
C LYS A 435 -13.95 -7.28 -21.24
N VAL A 436 -13.11 -7.17 -20.21
CA VAL A 436 -11.88 -7.98 -20.09
C VAL A 436 -12.21 -9.47 -20.10
N TYR A 437 -13.25 -9.89 -19.39
CA TYR A 437 -13.71 -11.28 -19.37
C TYR A 437 -14.15 -11.78 -20.75
N ARG A 438 -14.87 -10.96 -21.51
CA ARG A 438 -15.23 -11.30 -22.90
C ARG A 438 -14.01 -11.45 -23.81
N ASP A 439 -13.02 -10.59 -23.64
CA ASP A 439 -11.79 -10.69 -24.42
C ASP A 439 -10.92 -11.90 -23.97
N PHE A 440 -10.87 -12.19 -22.66
CA PHE A 440 -10.26 -13.39 -22.10
C PHE A 440 -10.84 -14.69 -22.71
N LEU A 441 -12.15 -14.76 -22.94
CA LEU A 441 -12.80 -15.90 -23.59
C LEU A 441 -12.34 -16.09 -25.04
N LYS A 442 -12.02 -15.00 -25.78
CA LYS A 442 -11.47 -15.09 -27.14
C LYS A 442 -10.07 -15.67 -27.18
N TYR A 443 -9.28 -15.51 -26.09
CA TYR A 443 -7.94 -16.06 -25.96
C TYR A 443 -7.92 -17.46 -25.30
N GLY A 444 -9.00 -18.23 -25.37
CA GLY A 444 -9.09 -19.61 -24.91
C GLY A 444 -9.81 -19.80 -23.55
N GLY A 445 -10.07 -18.74 -22.78
CA GLY A 445 -10.84 -18.80 -21.53
C GLY A 445 -10.23 -19.73 -20.48
N ASP A 446 -11.08 -20.28 -19.60
CA ASP A 446 -10.65 -21.00 -18.39
C ASP A 446 -9.76 -22.25 -18.65
N LYS A 447 -9.88 -22.88 -19.82
CA LYS A 447 -9.21 -24.16 -20.10
C LYS A 447 -7.97 -24.03 -20.97
N ASN A 448 -7.98 -23.12 -21.92
CA ASN A 448 -6.95 -23.03 -22.97
C ASN A 448 -6.42 -21.59 -23.13
N TYR A 449 -6.44 -20.82 -22.04
CA TYR A 449 -5.95 -19.45 -22.09
C TYR A 449 -4.43 -19.42 -22.32
N GLU A 450 -4.05 -18.77 -23.39
CA GLU A 450 -2.67 -18.38 -23.66
C GLU A 450 -2.56 -16.86 -23.64
N ALA A 451 -1.67 -16.36 -22.78
CA ALA A 451 -1.45 -14.91 -22.66
C ALA A 451 -0.85 -14.37 -23.96
N PRO A 452 -1.54 -13.49 -24.70
CA PRO A 452 -1.00 -12.96 -25.95
C PRO A 452 0.25 -12.12 -25.68
N MET A 453 1.29 -12.31 -26.48
CA MET A 453 2.54 -11.54 -26.34
C MET A 453 2.39 -10.21 -27.08
N PRO A 454 2.69 -9.07 -26.42
CA PRO A 454 2.76 -7.78 -27.10
C PRO A 454 3.93 -7.76 -28.08
N GLU A 455 3.69 -7.22 -29.28
CA GLU A 455 4.71 -7.01 -30.32
C GLU A 455 5.70 -5.89 -29.95
#